data_a1f2b95b3236e7ebfc727845b76f4fe7
#
_entry.id   a1f2b95b3236e7ebfc727845b76f4fe7
#
_cell.length_a   1.000
_cell.length_b   1.000
_cell.length_c   1.000
_cell.angle_alpha   90.00
_cell.angle_beta   90.00
_cell.angle_gamma   90.00
#
_symmetry.space_group_name_H-M   'P 1'
#
loop_
_entity.id
_entity.type
_entity.pdbx_description
1 polymer ?
#
loop_
_entity_poly.entity_id
_entity_poly.type
_entity_poly.pdbx_seq_one_letter_code
_entity_poly.pdbx_strand_id
1 'polypeptide(L)'
;MSDFLTQYSVQRWMEACPQGYLEDTVYGHEEGLKEPPDILDNELMLESTIGSTVQLVVGERAALAASSGLVNAAPDFASKRFLATQTLDEARHVEI
;
A
#
# COMPACT_ATOMS: atom_id res chain seq x y z
N MET A 1 -18.77 -14.99 -2.88
CA MET A 1 -18.48 -13.64 -2.42
C MET A 1 -17.42 -12.94 -3.25
N SER A 2 -16.61 -13.71 -3.85
CA SER A 2 -15.43 -13.27 -4.53
C SER A 2 -15.67 -12.41 -5.76
N ASP A 3 -16.63 -12.75 -6.62
CA ASP A 3 -16.76 -12.10 -7.93
C ASP A 3 -17.12 -10.62 -7.85
N PHE A 4 -18.00 -10.25 -6.93
CA PHE A 4 -18.38 -8.86 -6.73
C PHE A 4 -17.19 -8.02 -6.25
N LEU A 5 -16.49 -8.49 -5.21
CA LEU A 5 -15.38 -7.76 -4.62
C LEU A 5 -14.13 -7.78 -5.51
N THR A 6 -13.96 -8.83 -6.29
CA THR A 6 -12.82 -8.92 -7.22
C THR A 6 -12.86 -7.83 -8.28
N GLN A 7 -14.05 -7.41 -8.71
CA GLN A 7 -14.20 -6.33 -9.67
C GLN A 7 -13.82 -4.97 -9.10
N TYR A 8 -13.82 -4.84 -7.78
CA TYR A 8 -13.56 -3.58 -7.08
C TYR A 8 -12.28 -3.63 -6.24
N SER A 9 -11.29 -4.40 -6.70
CA SER A 9 -10.01 -4.48 -6.01
C SER A 9 -9.26 -3.14 -6.03
N VAL A 10 -8.46 -2.89 -5.00
CA VAL A 10 -7.62 -1.70 -4.92
C VAL A 10 -6.68 -1.64 -6.10
N GLN A 11 -6.10 -2.77 -6.49
CA GLN A 11 -5.20 -2.84 -7.64
C GLN A 11 -5.87 -2.35 -8.92
N ARG A 12 -7.06 -2.87 -9.24
CA ARG A 12 -7.81 -2.43 -10.43
C ARG A 12 -8.17 -0.96 -10.36
N TRP A 13 -8.53 -0.49 -9.19
CA TRP A 13 -8.83 0.92 -9.00
C TRP A 13 -7.60 1.78 -9.24
N MET A 14 -6.44 1.39 -8.72
CA MET A 14 -5.18 2.10 -8.95
C MET A 14 -4.82 2.14 -10.44
N GLU A 15 -4.96 1.02 -11.14
CA GLU A 15 -4.69 0.94 -12.58
C GLU A 15 -5.60 1.85 -13.41
N ALA A 16 -6.83 2.03 -12.96
CA ALA A 16 -7.82 2.86 -13.64
C ALA A 16 -7.77 4.35 -13.23
N CYS A 17 -7.05 4.69 -12.18
CA CYS A 17 -7.05 6.03 -11.60
C CYS A 17 -5.88 6.87 -12.15
N PRO A 18 -6.14 7.86 -13.02
CA PRO A 18 -5.05 8.67 -13.60
C PRO A 18 -4.26 9.47 -12.57
N GLN A 19 -4.83 9.77 -11.42
CA GLN A 19 -4.17 10.54 -10.37
C GLN A 19 -3.12 9.74 -9.60
N GLY A 20 -3.20 8.43 -9.62
CA GLY A 20 -2.21 7.54 -9.01
C GLY A 20 -1.17 7.02 -9.99
N TYR A 21 -1.25 7.45 -11.23
CA TYR A 21 -0.42 6.92 -12.30
C TYR A 21 0.49 8.01 -12.88
N LEU A 22 1.77 7.74 -12.94
CA LEU A 22 2.73 8.58 -13.65
C LEU A 22 3.04 7.89 -14.99
N GLU A 23 2.89 8.63 -16.08
CA GLU A 23 3.24 8.11 -17.40
C GLU A 23 4.70 7.66 -17.45
N ASP A 24 4.96 6.61 -18.17
CA ASP A 24 6.29 6.02 -18.36
C ASP A 24 6.95 5.55 -17.05
N THR A 25 6.16 5.36 -16.00
CA THR A 25 6.66 4.81 -14.73
C THR A 25 6.34 3.33 -14.64
N VAL A 26 7.36 2.54 -14.34
CA VAL A 26 7.20 1.12 -14.01
C VAL A 26 6.86 1.02 -12.53
N TYR A 27 5.68 0.49 -12.24
CA TYR A 27 5.24 0.23 -10.87
C TYR A 27 5.61 -1.18 -10.47
N GLY A 28 6.24 -1.31 -9.31
CA GLY A 28 6.76 -2.58 -8.84
C GLY A 28 8.12 -2.91 -9.46
N HIS A 29 8.30 -4.15 -9.80
CA HIS A 29 9.55 -4.65 -10.38
C HIS A 29 9.36 -4.98 -11.86
N GLU A 30 10.37 -4.69 -12.66
CA GLU A 30 10.41 -5.22 -14.02
C GLU A 30 10.46 -6.74 -13.97
N GLU A 31 9.77 -7.37 -14.91
CA GLU A 31 9.80 -8.82 -15.04
C GLU A 31 11.23 -9.30 -15.28
N GLY A 32 11.68 -10.25 -14.47
CA GLY A 32 13.00 -10.80 -14.56
C GLY A 32 14.11 -10.07 -13.79
N LEU A 33 13.78 -8.92 -13.16
CA LEU A 33 14.73 -8.29 -12.25
C LEU A 33 14.96 -9.16 -11.01
N LYS A 34 16.22 -9.20 -10.62
CA LYS A 34 16.66 -9.92 -9.41
C LYS A 34 17.14 -8.92 -8.37
N GLU A 35 17.08 -9.32 -7.13
CA GLU A 35 17.64 -8.56 -6.04
C GLU A 35 19.14 -8.32 -6.26
N PRO A 36 19.67 -7.18 -5.78
CA PRO A 36 21.11 -6.93 -5.86
C PRO A 36 21.91 -8.02 -5.15
N PRO A 37 23.01 -8.51 -5.76
CA PRO A 37 23.80 -9.59 -5.16
C PRO A 37 24.35 -9.28 -3.78
N ASP A 38 24.67 -8.02 -3.50
CA ASP A 38 25.19 -7.58 -2.22
C ASP A 38 24.16 -7.72 -1.08
N ILE A 39 22.88 -7.74 -1.39
CA ILE A 39 21.83 -8.02 -0.39
C ILE A 39 21.75 -9.53 -0.16
N LEU A 40 21.69 -10.33 -1.22
CA LEU A 40 21.53 -11.78 -1.14
C LEU A 40 22.76 -12.47 -0.53
N ASP A 41 23.96 -11.96 -0.83
CA ASP A 41 25.22 -12.56 -0.40
C ASP A 41 25.64 -12.09 1.00
N ASN A 42 24.94 -11.13 1.59
CA ASN A 42 25.21 -10.62 2.92
C ASN A 42 24.03 -10.95 3.85
N GLU A 43 24.21 -11.95 4.71
CA GLU A 43 23.17 -12.45 5.61
C GLU A 43 22.60 -11.33 6.50
N LEU A 44 23.46 -10.46 7.03
CA LEU A 44 23.04 -9.36 7.90
C LEU A 44 22.18 -8.33 7.13
N MET A 45 22.59 -7.99 5.92
CA MET A 45 21.82 -7.08 5.06
C MET A 45 20.48 -7.68 4.67
N LEU A 46 20.45 -8.97 4.36
CA LEU A 46 19.22 -9.66 4.00
C LEU A 46 18.24 -9.67 5.19
N GLU A 47 18.69 -10.05 6.37
CA GLU A 47 17.88 -10.05 7.58
C GLU A 47 17.35 -8.65 7.91
N SER A 48 18.20 -7.63 7.82
CA SER A 48 17.81 -6.25 8.07
C SER A 48 16.75 -5.76 7.06
N THR A 49 16.93 -6.10 5.78
CA THR A 49 15.98 -5.72 4.73
C THR A 49 14.63 -6.39 4.94
N ILE A 50 14.63 -7.69 5.22
CA ILE A 50 13.40 -8.44 5.50
C ILE A 50 12.70 -7.88 6.74
N GLY A 51 13.43 -7.65 7.82
CA GLY A 51 12.86 -7.10 9.05
C GLY A 51 12.23 -5.72 8.85
N SER A 52 12.89 -4.83 8.13
CA SER A 52 12.38 -3.50 7.82
C SER A 52 11.12 -3.58 6.94
N THR A 53 11.13 -4.44 5.94
CA THR A 53 9.98 -4.63 5.05
C THR A 53 8.76 -5.16 5.81
N VAL A 54 8.96 -6.14 6.68
CA VAL A 54 7.89 -6.69 7.52
C VAL A 54 7.30 -5.60 8.42
N GLN A 55 8.15 -4.77 9.04
CA GLN A 55 7.67 -3.66 9.88
C GLN A 55 6.85 -2.65 9.07
N LEU A 56 7.27 -2.33 7.85
CA LEU A 56 6.49 -1.44 6.98
C LEU A 56 5.12 -2.02 6.65
N VAL A 57 5.05 -3.29 6.29
CA VAL A 57 3.77 -3.96 5.98
C VAL A 57 2.84 -3.95 7.19
N VAL A 58 3.35 -4.31 8.37
CA VAL A 58 2.56 -4.31 9.61
C VAL A 58 2.10 -2.89 9.95
N GLY A 59 2.99 -1.91 9.82
CA GLY A 59 2.69 -0.51 10.09
C GLY A 59 1.61 0.06 9.15
N GLU A 60 1.70 -0.23 7.87
CA GLU A 60 0.70 0.23 6.88
C GLU A 60 -0.67 -0.41 7.13
N ARG A 61 -0.71 -1.68 7.47
CA ARG A 61 -1.98 -2.34 7.81
C ARG A 61 -2.60 -1.76 9.08
N ALA A 62 -1.78 -1.47 10.09
CA ALA A 62 -2.24 -0.82 11.32
C ALA A 62 -2.77 0.60 11.05
N ALA A 63 -2.08 1.37 10.21
CA ALA A 63 -2.49 2.70 9.81
C ALA A 63 -3.82 2.69 9.05
N LEU A 64 -4.01 1.71 8.17
CA LEU A 64 -5.27 1.51 7.46
C LEU A 64 -6.42 1.23 8.44
N ALA A 65 -6.21 0.33 9.39
CA ALA A 65 -7.21 0.00 10.39
C ALA A 65 -7.55 1.20 11.29
N ALA A 66 -6.54 1.94 11.75
CA ALA A 66 -6.72 3.10 12.60
C ALA A 66 -7.44 4.24 11.86
N SER A 67 -6.98 4.60 10.68
CA SER A 67 -7.57 5.70 9.91
C SER A 67 -9.02 5.41 9.50
N SER A 68 -9.34 4.17 9.12
CA SER A 68 -10.70 3.78 8.78
C SER A 68 -11.65 3.87 9.98
N GLY A 69 -11.19 3.49 11.17
CA GLY A 69 -11.95 3.65 12.41
C GLY A 69 -12.22 5.11 12.76
N LEU A 70 -11.23 5.99 12.55
CA LEU A 70 -11.36 7.41 12.80
C LEU A 70 -12.37 8.11 11.89
N VAL A 71 -12.62 7.60 10.69
CA VAL A 71 -13.64 8.16 9.79
C VAL A 71 -15.00 8.19 10.49
N ASN A 72 -15.38 7.10 11.13
CA ASN A 72 -16.66 7.04 11.84
C ASN A 72 -16.69 7.92 13.09
N ALA A 73 -15.57 8.06 13.78
CA ALA A 73 -15.47 8.82 15.02
C ALA A 73 -15.32 10.33 14.82
N ALA A 74 -15.05 10.80 13.61
CA ALA A 74 -14.81 12.20 13.34
C ALA A 74 -16.06 13.04 13.62
N PRO A 75 -15.88 14.25 14.22
CA PRO A 75 -17.01 15.03 14.72
C PRO A 75 -17.80 15.77 13.64
N ASP A 76 -17.21 16.02 12.47
CA ASP A 76 -17.85 16.77 11.40
C ASP A 76 -17.59 16.13 10.04
N PHE A 77 -18.32 16.59 9.03
CA PHE A 77 -18.24 16.04 7.69
C PHE A 77 -16.90 16.32 7.01
N ALA A 78 -16.33 17.49 7.22
CA ALA A 78 -15.03 17.85 6.64
C ALA A 78 -13.92 16.94 7.17
N SER A 79 -13.89 16.69 8.47
CA SER A 79 -12.94 15.77 9.09
C SER A 79 -13.14 14.34 8.60
N LYS A 80 -14.37 13.89 8.43
CA LYS A 80 -14.66 12.57 7.85
C LYS A 80 -14.11 12.44 6.44
N ARG A 81 -14.28 13.43 5.62
CA ARG A 81 -13.75 13.45 4.25
C ARG A 81 -12.23 13.38 4.24
N PHE A 82 -11.57 14.15 5.10
CA PHE A 82 -10.11 14.14 5.21
C PHE A 82 -9.60 12.77 5.65
N LEU A 83 -10.18 12.19 6.68
CA LEU A 83 -9.78 10.87 7.18
C LEU A 83 -10.07 9.76 6.16
N ALA A 84 -11.10 9.91 5.36
CA ALA A 84 -11.38 8.96 4.27
C ALA A 84 -10.28 8.99 3.21
N THR A 85 -9.70 10.16 2.91
CA THR A 85 -8.56 10.25 2.00
C THR A 85 -7.31 9.60 2.59
N GLN A 86 -7.09 9.72 3.88
CA GLN A 86 -5.99 9.03 4.58
C GLN A 86 -6.17 7.51 4.49
N THR A 87 -7.37 7.03 4.74
CA THR A 87 -7.69 5.60 4.62
C THR A 87 -7.40 5.08 3.21
N LEU A 88 -7.75 5.84 2.20
CA LEU A 88 -7.48 5.50 0.80
C LEU A 88 -5.98 5.40 0.52
N ASP A 89 -5.21 6.37 1.00
CA ASP A 89 -3.76 6.35 0.83
C ASP A 89 -3.12 5.14 1.52
N GLU A 90 -3.55 4.81 2.72
CA GLU A 90 -3.04 3.63 3.43
C GLU A 90 -3.42 2.33 2.71
N ALA A 91 -4.61 2.26 2.13
CA ALA A 91 -5.01 1.12 1.31
C ALA A 91 -4.09 0.93 0.10
N ARG A 92 -3.65 2.03 -0.51
CA ARG A 92 -2.68 2.00 -1.61
C ARG A 92 -1.31 1.53 -1.14
N HIS A 93 -0.85 2.01 0.01
CA HIS A 93 0.43 1.60 0.58
C HIS A 93 0.47 0.11 0.90
N VAL A 94 -0.62 -0.45 1.39
CA VAL A 94 -0.71 -1.89 1.66
C VAL A 94 -0.60 -2.71 0.36
N GLU A 95 -1.12 -2.19 -0.74
CA GLU A 95 -1.12 -2.87 -2.04
C GLU A 95 0.28 -2.87 -2.69
N ILE A 96 1.06 -1.83 -2.49
CA ILE A 96 2.42 -1.71 -3.04
C ILE A 96 3.39 -2.63 -2.30
#